data_046973d05de14b27241230db2b8f5c45
#
_entry.id   046973d05de14b27241230db2b8f5c45
#
_cell.length_a   1.000
_cell.length_b   1.000
_cell.length_c   1.000
_cell.angle_alpha   90.00
_cell.angle_beta   90.00
_cell.angle_gamma   90.00
#
_symmetry.space_group_name_H-M   'P 1'
#
loop_
_entity.id
_entity.type
_entity.pdbx_description
1 polymer ?
#
loop_
_entity_poly.entity_id
_entity_poly.type
_entity_poly.pdbx_seq_one_letter_code
_entity_poly.pdbx_strand_id
1 'polypeptide(L)'
;MRLIRLPEITMAAFVLALWGSTAAWAEDRHADYYYPAPQSSETYVARASVLPEASRRSRIAFVTHVMNEMIRKNPYPPQYAIFAKGDEAEKMIIVGIAGDSYDTIYRMRALLAILTAVARTTPLFKEERVEDYYTYLDLCKMLGFKLITVSDGRKFAHQIRIE
;
A
#
# COMPACT_ATOMS: atom_id res chain seq x y z
N MET A 1 60.69 10.54 -37.91
CA MET A 1 59.29 11.00 -37.86
C MET A 1 58.46 9.81 -37.36
N ARG A 2 58.16 9.75 -36.06
CA ARG A 2 57.41 8.65 -35.43
C ARG A 2 55.96 9.13 -35.20
N LEU A 3 55.02 8.49 -35.92
CA LEU A 3 53.58 8.69 -35.71
C LEU A 3 53.14 7.95 -34.45
N ILE A 4 52.65 8.71 -33.47
CA ILE A 4 52.06 8.19 -32.25
C ILE A 4 50.63 7.78 -32.59
N ARG A 5 50.33 6.48 -32.49
CA ARG A 5 48.95 5.95 -32.55
C ARG A 5 48.29 6.22 -31.21
N LEU A 6 47.23 7.01 -31.22
CA LEU A 6 46.29 7.16 -30.08
C LEU A 6 45.41 5.91 -29.93
N PRO A 7 45.15 5.42 -28.72
CA PRO A 7 44.35 4.22 -28.51
C PRO A 7 42.85 4.54 -28.64
N GLU A 8 42.17 3.73 -29.48
CA GLU A 8 40.70 3.77 -29.70
C GLU A 8 39.88 3.14 -28.53
N ILE A 9 40.24 3.35 -27.28
CA ILE A 9 39.60 2.66 -26.14
C ILE A 9 38.61 3.55 -25.36
N THR A 10 38.34 4.78 -25.77
CA THR A 10 37.57 5.72 -24.94
C THR A 10 36.11 5.89 -25.33
N MET A 11 35.58 5.24 -26.35
CA MET A 11 34.19 5.45 -26.77
C MET A 11 33.18 4.36 -26.31
N ALA A 12 33.67 3.21 -25.84
CA ALA A 12 32.78 2.13 -25.41
C ALA A 12 32.29 2.26 -23.95
N ALA A 13 32.92 3.09 -23.12
CA ALA A 13 32.58 3.23 -21.72
C ALA A 13 31.43 4.22 -21.45
N PHE A 14 31.05 5.08 -22.41
CA PHE A 14 30.05 6.12 -22.24
C PHE A 14 28.61 5.69 -22.58
N VAL A 15 28.44 4.57 -23.27
CA VAL A 15 27.11 4.08 -23.69
C VAL A 15 26.46 3.18 -22.62
N LEU A 16 27.23 2.62 -21.69
CA LEU A 16 26.71 1.77 -20.63
C LEU A 16 26.16 2.53 -19.39
N ALA A 17 26.42 3.82 -19.29
CA ALA A 17 25.95 4.65 -18.15
C ALA A 17 24.53 5.21 -18.35
N LEU A 18 23.92 5.06 -19.52
CA LEU A 18 22.56 5.56 -19.83
C LEU A 18 21.45 4.52 -19.64
N TRP A 19 21.80 3.29 -19.24
CA TRP A 19 20.81 2.29 -18.81
C TRP A 19 20.66 2.26 -17.29
N GLY A 20 20.88 3.40 -16.65
CA GLY A 20 20.48 3.66 -15.27
C GLY A 20 18.96 3.58 -15.19
N SER A 21 18.51 2.42 -14.75
CA SER A 21 17.21 2.07 -14.18
C SER A 21 16.31 3.29 -13.94
N THR A 22 15.54 3.66 -14.93
CA THR A 22 14.20 4.14 -14.67
C THR A 22 13.46 2.92 -14.12
N ALA A 23 13.48 2.69 -12.81
CA ALA A 23 12.39 2.02 -12.16
C ALA A 23 11.17 2.86 -12.54
N ALA A 24 10.54 2.54 -13.65
CA ALA A 24 9.26 3.06 -14.03
C ALA A 24 8.37 2.66 -12.85
N TRP A 25 8.09 3.62 -11.99
CA TRP A 25 7.04 3.51 -10.99
C TRP A 25 5.82 3.19 -11.84
N ALA A 26 5.35 1.96 -11.76
CA ALA A 26 4.17 1.56 -12.51
C ALA A 26 3.09 2.56 -12.10
N GLU A 27 2.75 3.45 -13.04
CA GLU A 27 1.77 4.51 -12.84
C GLU A 27 0.55 3.87 -12.22
N ASP A 28 0.15 4.36 -11.04
CA ASP A 28 -0.97 3.76 -10.34
C ASP A 28 -2.24 4.11 -11.09
N ARG A 29 -2.75 3.18 -11.88
CA ARG A 29 -3.96 3.32 -12.71
C ARG A 29 -5.21 3.80 -11.96
N HIS A 30 -5.13 3.89 -10.63
CA HIS A 30 -6.24 4.34 -9.78
C HIS A 30 -6.03 5.76 -9.24
N ALA A 31 -4.81 6.33 -9.40
CA ALA A 31 -4.59 7.75 -9.12
C ALA A 31 -5.50 8.59 -10.02
N ASP A 32 -5.96 9.71 -9.49
CA ASP A 32 -6.90 10.64 -10.10
C ASP A 32 -8.33 10.11 -10.33
N TYR A 33 -8.55 8.81 -10.17
CA TYR A 33 -9.89 8.24 -10.29
C TYR A 33 -10.56 8.03 -8.92
N TYR A 34 -9.84 7.47 -7.94
CA TYR A 34 -10.34 7.22 -6.58
C TYR A 34 -9.71 8.15 -5.54
N TYR A 35 -8.58 8.75 -5.84
CA TYR A 35 -7.82 9.62 -4.97
C TYR A 35 -6.87 10.48 -5.81
N PRO A 36 -6.45 11.66 -5.32
CA PRO A 36 -5.48 12.50 -6.00
C PRO A 36 -4.13 11.81 -6.13
N ALA A 37 -3.26 12.33 -7.00
CA ALA A 37 -1.90 11.85 -7.09
C ALA A 37 -1.24 11.83 -5.70
N PRO A 38 -0.58 10.74 -5.29
CA PRO A 38 0.01 10.62 -3.96
C PRO A 38 1.09 11.69 -3.72
N GLN A 39 0.94 12.47 -2.64
CA GLN A 39 1.92 13.50 -2.26
C GLN A 39 3.08 12.94 -1.45
N SER A 40 2.94 11.76 -0.91
CA SER A 40 3.97 11.11 -0.12
C SER A 40 3.87 9.60 -0.18
N SER A 41 5.01 8.94 0.04
CA SER A 41 5.08 7.48 0.09
C SER A 41 6.09 7.03 1.13
N GLU A 42 5.87 5.82 1.66
CA GLU A 42 6.79 5.15 2.57
C GLU A 42 6.82 3.64 2.30
N THR A 43 7.87 2.98 2.76
CA THR A 43 7.99 1.52 2.76
C THR A 43 7.82 1.02 4.19
N TYR A 44 6.93 0.07 4.37
CA TYR A 44 6.73 -0.64 5.62
C TYR A 44 7.31 -2.04 5.50
N VAL A 45 8.34 -2.33 6.29
CA VAL A 45 8.90 -3.69 6.40
C VAL A 45 8.04 -4.47 7.40
N ALA A 46 7.22 -5.37 6.87
CA ALA A 46 6.31 -6.17 7.67
C ALA A 46 7.06 -7.24 8.47
N ARG A 47 6.54 -7.54 9.65
CA ARG A 47 7.02 -8.63 10.50
C ARG A 47 6.39 -9.97 10.13
N ALA A 48 5.27 -9.92 9.40
CA ALA A 48 4.51 -11.07 8.99
C ALA A 48 4.95 -11.62 7.63
N SER A 49 4.76 -12.91 7.42
CA SER A 49 4.86 -13.56 6.11
C SER A 49 3.49 -13.64 5.44
N VAL A 50 3.48 -13.78 4.13
CA VAL A 50 2.26 -14.02 3.36
C VAL A 50 1.73 -15.41 3.69
N LEU A 51 0.44 -15.51 4.01
CA LEU A 51 -0.21 -16.79 4.27
C LEU A 51 -0.30 -17.66 3.00
N PRO A 52 -0.17 -18.98 3.09
CA PRO A 52 -0.27 -19.87 1.94
C PRO A 52 -1.59 -19.74 1.16
N GLU A 53 -2.70 -19.47 1.87
CA GLU A 53 -4.04 -19.29 1.31
C GLU A 53 -4.29 -17.86 0.78
N ALA A 54 -3.32 -16.95 0.89
CA ALA A 54 -3.44 -15.60 0.37
C ALA A 54 -3.59 -15.61 -1.15
N SER A 55 -4.73 -15.11 -1.61
CA SER A 55 -5.13 -15.13 -3.01
C SER A 55 -5.93 -13.87 -3.37
N ARG A 56 -6.13 -13.62 -4.65
CA ARG A 56 -7.04 -12.58 -5.10
C ARG A 56 -8.42 -12.69 -4.43
N ARG A 57 -8.95 -13.91 -4.35
CA ARG A 57 -10.26 -14.19 -3.76
C ARG A 57 -10.30 -13.86 -2.26
N SER A 58 -9.27 -14.26 -1.51
CA SER A 58 -9.21 -14.00 -0.07
C SER A 58 -9.09 -12.50 0.23
N ARG A 59 -8.34 -11.73 -0.58
CA ARG A 59 -8.24 -10.26 -0.44
C ARG A 59 -9.56 -9.56 -0.69
N ILE A 60 -10.28 -9.95 -1.76
CA ILE A 60 -11.61 -9.40 -2.06
C ILE A 60 -12.60 -9.78 -0.95
N ALA A 61 -12.61 -11.03 -0.50
CA ALA A 61 -13.48 -11.50 0.56
C ALA A 61 -13.23 -10.74 1.88
N PHE A 62 -11.97 -10.52 2.23
CA PHE A 62 -11.60 -9.72 3.40
C PHE A 62 -12.18 -8.30 3.35
N VAL A 63 -11.92 -7.57 2.25
CA VAL A 63 -12.42 -6.19 2.09
C VAL A 63 -13.95 -6.15 2.13
N THR A 64 -14.61 -7.06 1.42
CA THR A 64 -16.07 -7.16 1.40
C THR A 64 -16.64 -7.44 2.79
N HIS A 65 -16.02 -8.37 3.53
CA HIS A 65 -16.43 -8.70 4.89
C HIS A 65 -16.30 -7.50 5.83
N VAL A 66 -15.15 -6.82 5.83
CA VAL A 66 -14.91 -5.64 6.68
C VAL A 66 -15.94 -4.55 6.37
N MET A 67 -16.19 -4.25 5.10
CA MET A 67 -17.16 -3.22 4.71
C MET A 67 -18.60 -3.59 5.12
N ASN A 68 -19.00 -4.85 4.93
CA ASN A 68 -20.32 -5.32 5.33
C ASN A 68 -20.51 -5.25 6.85
N GLU A 69 -19.51 -5.64 7.64
CA GLU A 69 -19.54 -5.55 9.09
C GLU A 69 -19.64 -4.09 9.59
N MET A 70 -18.94 -3.19 8.94
CA MET A 70 -19.02 -1.75 9.27
C MET A 70 -20.42 -1.19 9.01
N ILE A 71 -21.03 -1.54 7.86
CA ILE A 71 -22.37 -1.04 7.50
C ILE A 71 -23.45 -1.67 8.41
N ARG A 72 -23.32 -2.97 8.68
CA ARG A 72 -24.33 -3.72 9.45
C ARG A 72 -24.35 -3.35 10.93
N LYS A 73 -23.18 -3.13 11.52
CA LYS A 73 -23.05 -2.93 12.97
C LYS A 73 -23.13 -1.47 13.42
N ASN A 74 -23.08 -0.52 12.49
CA ASN A 74 -23.06 0.88 12.81
C ASN A 74 -24.30 1.59 12.25
N PRO A 75 -25.14 2.23 13.07
CA PRO A 75 -26.29 3.00 12.62
C PRO A 75 -25.88 4.31 11.91
N TYR A 76 -24.60 4.72 12.04
CA TYR A 76 -24.05 5.91 11.39
C TYR A 76 -23.35 5.55 10.10
N PRO A 77 -23.26 6.47 9.11
CA PRO A 77 -22.47 6.26 7.92
C PRO A 77 -21.03 5.89 8.25
N PRO A 78 -20.39 4.99 7.49
CA PRO A 78 -19.00 4.63 7.71
C PRO A 78 -18.12 5.86 7.56
N GLN A 79 -17.11 5.99 8.43
CA GLN A 79 -16.18 7.11 8.39
C GLN A 79 -15.10 6.94 7.27
N TYR A 80 -14.93 5.74 6.77
CA TYR A 80 -14.01 5.40 5.70
C TYR A 80 -14.54 4.23 4.87
N ALA A 81 -14.05 4.09 3.65
CA ALA A 81 -14.32 2.94 2.79
C ALA A 81 -13.01 2.26 2.40
N ILE A 82 -13.05 0.94 2.23
CA ILE A 82 -11.89 0.13 1.82
C ILE A 82 -12.22 -0.55 0.51
N PHE A 83 -11.25 -0.54 -0.42
CA PHE A 83 -11.36 -1.19 -1.72
C PHE A 83 -10.12 -2.05 -1.98
N ALA A 84 -10.32 -3.23 -2.60
CA ALA A 84 -9.23 -4.02 -3.16
C ALA A 84 -9.14 -3.74 -4.66
N LYS A 85 -7.97 -3.40 -5.16
CA LYS A 85 -7.68 -3.02 -6.55
C LYS A 85 -6.41 -3.71 -7.06
N GLY A 86 -6.17 -3.59 -8.36
CA GLY A 86 -5.11 -4.31 -9.06
C GLY A 86 -5.60 -5.60 -9.69
N ASP A 87 -4.82 -6.16 -10.60
CA ASP A 87 -5.20 -7.37 -11.35
C ASP A 87 -5.35 -8.58 -10.41
N GLU A 88 -4.50 -8.64 -9.38
CA GLU A 88 -4.54 -9.65 -8.32
C GLU A 88 -5.21 -9.12 -7.02
N ALA A 89 -5.87 -7.96 -7.06
CA ALA A 89 -6.41 -7.28 -5.88
C ALA A 89 -5.33 -7.02 -4.78
N GLU A 90 -4.08 -6.84 -5.18
CA GLU A 90 -2.91 -6.68 -4.31
C GLU A 90 -2.72 -5.26 -3.79
N LYS A 91 -3.55 -4.33 -4.28
CA LYS A 91 -3.57 -2.94 -3.83
C LYS A 91 -4.81 -2.70 -2.97
N MET A 92 -4.62 -2.08 -1.81
CA MET A 92 -5.72 -1.65 -0.96
C MET A 92 -5.83 -0.13 -1.01
N ILE A 93 -7.03 0.38 -1.18
CA ILE A 93 -7.33 1.80 -1.10
C ILE A 93 -8.25 2.03 0.09
N ILE A 94 -7.87 2.93 0.98
CA ILE A 94 -8.64 3.34 2.16
C ILE A 94 -8.99 4.82 1.97
N VAL A 95 -10.26 5.12 1.79
CA VAL A 95 -10.75 6.48 1.59
C VAL A 95 -11.50 6.94 2.81
N GLY A 96 -11.04 8.01 3.44
CA GLY A 96 -11.76 8.70 4.52
C GLY A 96 -12.97 9.44 3.95
N ILE A 97 -14.16 9.18 4.52
CA ILE A 97 -15.42 9.77 4.05
C ILE A 97 -15.86 10.92 4.97
N ALA A 98 -15.38 10.95 6.21
CA ALA A 98 -15.82 11.90 7.25
C ALA A 98 -15.19 13.30 7.06
N GLY A 99 -15.49 13.97 5.95
CA GLY A 99 -15.07 15.36 5.70
C GLY A 99 -13.55 15.56 5.80
N ASP A 100 -13.13 16.61 6.51
CA ASP A 100 -11.71 16.95 6.68
C ASP A 100 -11.00 16.13 7.77
N SER A 101 -11.61 15.04 8.27
CA SER A 101 -11.04 14.22 9.35
C SER A 101 -9.79 13.46 8.97
N TYR A 102 -9.47 13.33 7.66
CA TYR A 102 -8.38 12.52 7.15
C TYR A 102 -7.50 13.25 6.11
N ASP A 103 -7.43 14.56 6.19
CA ASP A 103 -6.77 15.43 5.22
C ASP A 103 -5.25 15.62 5.45
N THR A 104 -4.68 14.95 6.45
CA THR A 104 -3.24 15.02 6.77
C THR A 104 -2.65 13.64 7.05
N ILE A 105 -1.33 13.51 6.86
CA ILE A 105 -0.59 12.28 7.18
C ILE A 105 -0.80 11.82 8.63
N TYR A 106 -0.88 12.75 9.58
CA TYR A 106 -1.09 12.43 11.00
C TYR A 106 -2.46 11.80 11.26
N ARG A 107 -3.50 12.35 10.64
CA ARG A 107 -4.87 11.83 10.76
C ARG A 107 -5.01 10.49 10.05
N MET A 108 -4.33 10.29 8.92
CA MET A 108 -4.25 9.00 8.25
C MET A 108 -3.56 7.94 9.10
N ARG A 109 -2.49 8.30 9.78
CA ARG A 109 -1.83 7.39 10.73
C ARG A 109 -2.72 7.05 11.92
N ALA A 110 -3.52 8.00 12.39
CA ALA A 110 -4.52 7.71 13.43
C ALA A 110 -5.56 6.69 12.94
N LEU A 111 -6.03 6.79 11.68
CA LEU A 111 -6.91 5.78 11.09
C LEU A 111 -6.25 4.41 11.04
N LEU A 112 -4.98 4.32 10.61
CA LEU A 112 -4.24 3.05 10.62
C LEU A 112 -4.07 2.48 12.03
N ALA A 113 -3.93 3.34 13.05
CA ALA A 113 -3.88 2.91 14.45
C ALA A 113 -5.24 2.33 14.92
N ILE A 114 -6.35 2.94 14.53
CA ILE A 114 -7.71 2.40 14.79
C ILE A 114 -7.87 1.04 14.10
N LEU A 115 -7.49 0.92 12.83
CA LEU A 115 -7.53 -0.35 12.11
C LEU A 115 -6.64 -1.41 12.76
N THR A 116 -5.50 -1.02 13.33
CA THR A 116 -4.63 -1.91 14.10
C THR A 116 -5.34 -2.41 15.36
N ALA A 117 -6.01 -1.54 16.11
CA ALA A 117 -6.78 -1.94 17.29
C ALA A 117 -7.89 -2.94 16.93
N VAL A 118 -8.57 -2.72 15.80
CA VAL A 118 -9.58 -3.67 15.30
C VAL A 118 -8.92 -5.00 14.87
N ALA A 119 -7.81 -4.96 14.13
CA ALA A 119 -7.10 -6.17 13.68
C ALA A 119 -6.67 -7.06 14.84
N ARG A 120 -6.26 -6.47 15.96
CA ARG A 120 -5.85 -7.17 17.19
C ARG A 120 -6.97 -7.99 17.84
N THR A 121 -8.23 -7.66 17.58
CA THR A 121 -9.37 -8.41 18.08
C THR A 121 -9.76 -9.61 17.21
N THR A 122 -9.16 -9.74 16.03
CA THR A 122 -9.49 -10.80 15.08
C THR A 122 -9.06 -12.17 15.58
N PRO A 123 -9.81 -13.25 15.23
CA PRO A 123 -9.39 -14.62 15.56
C PRO A 123 -8.00 -14.96 15.04
N LEU A 124 -7.67 -14.52 13.81
CA LEU A 124 -6.37 -14.76 13.18
C LEU A 124 -5.20 -14.28 14.06
N PHE A 125 -5.26 -13.05 14.58
CA PHE A 125 -4.18 -12.54 15.44
C PHE A 125 -4.09 -13.27 16.78
N LYS A 126 -5.24 -13.68 17.35
CA LYS A 126 -5.30 -14.40 18.62
C LYS A 126 -4.79 -15.84 18.48
N GLU A 127 -5.14 -16.52 17.42
CA GLU A 127 -4.69 -17.89 17.13
C GLU A 127 -3.17 -17.93 16.90
N GLU A 128 -2.64 -16.97 16.19
CA GLU A 128 -1.20 -16.81 15.95
C GLU A 128 -0.46 -16.18 17.13
N ARG A 129 -1.16 -15.68 18.16
CA ARG A 129 -0.60 -14.99 19.35
C ARG A 129 0.27 -13.78 19.00
N VAL A 130 -0.16 -13.01 18.02
CA VAL A 130 0.59 -11.86 17.48
C VAL A 130 -0.12 -10.51 17.73
N GLU A 131 -1.22 -10.51 18.49
CA GLU A 131 -2.03 -9.32 18.76
C GLU A 131 -1.26 -8.19 19.42
N ASP A 132 -0.21 -8.48 20.20
CA ASP A 132 0.60 -7.47 20.87
C ASP A 132 1.69 -6.88 19.96
N TYR A 133 2.07 -7.60 18.90
CA TYR A 133 3.24 -7.28 18.08
C TYR A 133 2.90 -6.80 16.69
N TYR A 134 1.78 -7.31 16.09
CA TYR A 134 1.43 -7.01 14.72
C TYR A 134 0.52 -5.79 14.62
N THR A 135 0.63 -5.13 13.49
CA THR A 135 -0.18 -3.98 13.10
C THR A 135 -1.18 -4.37 12.00
N TYR A 136 -2.05 -3.44 11.63
CA TYR A 136 -2.89 -3.61 10.45
C TYR A 136 -2.09 -3.84 9.17
N LEU A 137 -0.88 -3.24 9.05
CA LEU A 137 -0.02 -3.43 7.89
C LEU A 137 0.56 -4.85 7.84
N ASP A 138 0.84 -5.46 9.00
CA ASP A 138 1.24 -6.87 9.09
C ASP A 138 0.08 -7.79 8.66
N LEU A 139 -1.16 -7.49 9.06
CA LEU A 139 -2.34 -8.21 8.56
C LEU A 139 -2.48 -8.10 7.04
N CYS A 140 -2.27 -6.90 6.49
CA CYS A 140 -2.28 -6.69 5.05
C CYS A 140 -1.20 -7.52 4.34
N LYS A 141 0.01 -7.63 4.94
CA LYS A 141 1.07 -8.51 4.43
C LYS A 141 0.65 -9.98 4.46
N MET A 142 0.08 -10.47 5.57
CA MET A 142 -0.42 -11.84 5.69
C MET A 142 -1.42 -12.16 4.58
N LEU A 143 -2.30 -11.24 4.24
CA LEU A 143 -3.27 -11.38 3.15
C LEU A 143 -2.69 -11.17 1.74
N GLY A 144 -1.42 -10.79 1.63
CA GLY A 144 -0.72 -10.60 0.36
C GLY A 144 -0.98 -9.27 -0.33
N PHE A 145 -1.43 -8.25 0.40
CA PHE A 145 -1.43 -6.88 -0.12
C PHE A 145 0.00 -6.34 -0.22
N LYS A 146 0.29 -5.63 -1.31
CA LYS A 146 1.62 -5.08 -1.61
C LYS A 146 1.68 -3.55 -1.52
N LEU A 147 0.54 -2.90 -1.71
CA LEU A 147 0.43 -1.45 -1.71
C LEU A 147 -0.85 -1.03 -1.00
N ILE A 148 -0.73 -0.09 -0.08
CA ILE A 148 -1.88 0.55 0.56
C ILE A 148 -1.84 2.03 0.22
N THR A 149 -2.95 2.56 -0.29
CA THR A 149 -3.15 3.99 -0.48
C THR A 149 -4.19 4.48 0.51
N VAL A 150 -3.84 5.46 1.31
CA VAL A 150 -4.77 6.10 2.26
C VAL A 150 -5.04 7.51 1.77
N SER A 151 -6.30 7.90 1.63
CA SER A 151 -6.71 9.16 1.02
C SER A 151 -7.94 9.76 1.72
N ASP A 152 -8.08 11.08 1.63
CA ASP A 152 -9.34 11.78 1.96
C ASP A 152 -10.32 11.81 0.77
N GLY A 153 -9.93 11.19 -0.36
CA GLY A 153 -10.71 11.15 -1.60
C GLY A 153 -10.77 12.49 -2.35
N ARG A 154 -10.03 13.53 -1.92
CA ARG A 154 -10.11 14.88 -2.49
C ARG A 154 -8.77 15.53 -2.76
N LYS A 155 -7.95 15.73 -1.72
CA LYS A 155 -6.74 16.54 -1.77
C LYS A 155 -5.49 15.78 -1.35
N PHE A 156 -5.66 14.75 -0.53
CA PHE A 156 -4.55 14.05 0.09
C PHE A 156 -4.57 12.57 -0.24
N ALA A 157 -3.42 12.04 -0.62
CA ALA A 157 -3.16 10.61 -0.73
C ALA A 157 -1.73 10.30 -0.28
N HIS A 158 -1.59 9.21 0.47
CA HIS A 158 -0.32 8.68 0.94
C HIS A 158 -0.24 7.19 0.60
N GLN A 159 0.90 6.77 0.07
CA GLN A 159 1.12 5.38 -0.30
C GLN A 159 2.07 4.69 0.67
N ILE A 160 1.75 3.45 1.02
CA ILE A 160 2.56 2.57 1.86
C ILE A 160 2.83 1.30 1.07
N ARG A 161 4.08 1.07 0.72
CA ARG A 161 4.53 -0.18 0.13
C ARG A 161 4.81 -1.18 1.26
N ILE A 162 4.32 -2.41 1.14
CA ILE A 162 4.52 -3.46 2.13
C ILE A 162 5.56 -4.46 1.61
N GLU A 163 6.66 -4.59 2.32
CA GLU A 163 7.79 -5.50 2.02
C GLU A 163 7.96 -6.57 3.10
#